data_744601317bb22a9aef976f5de88f0e60
#
_entry.id   744601317bb22a9aef976f5de88f0e60
#
_cell.length_a   1.000
_cell.length_b   1.000
_cell.length_c   1.000
_cell.angle_alpha   90.00
_cell.angle_beta   90.00
_cell.angle_gamma   90.00
#
_symmetry.space_group_name_H-M   'P 1'
#
loop_
_entity.id
_entity.type
_entity.pdbx_description
1 polymer ?
#
loop_
_entity_poly.entity_id
_entity_poly.type
_entity_poly.pdbx_seq_one_letter_code
_entity_poly.pdbx_strand_id
1 'polypeptide(L)'
;DRYATDRGEPEVDQSQDYELLLGYENGTHTVIRFRRQYDTCDQRDYRITNDTMRVLYAYHSEDPAPRTGSKLATLLYHGPTQRGFRSLYLLERVNLEEPLPRDLLIWDLRNPMVTLPASEDTLYWCKIFKLPNVRRKHHMVRYEPLHDSGNSVYMHHVIVYECQGNEVEFEAHARDRGQVCYQPSMPPLFFNCNNVVIAWGIGSEGFSFPPEAGYPLDPDVGPRYFMMETHYNNPTQDADITDSSGIRVYYTASLRRHDAGVLSVGLDPNWRHIIPPGQPEVVSEGHCISACTQQALPPRGIDIFGVALHTHLIGRKVRLRQIRDGVEQPPITSDNNYDFSYQEYRRLQNPVKVYPGDHLIAQCVYNSKGRTTITLGGLTTREEMCLVFALYYPRVDMSLCHSLPSLPTVLHSLGIQELWPGSSPVRIKSPPELADMTLESRLVTYDWENNFRSFQDATRKGSFKPLCWMKKPALLPGTENSEAFYPNITKSYEEIDTCHNRRSKPHRRKKPGEGQTESAVREGSRTSHEDEENYIGGEDEEKTKDYSSISLQESSRLNSSTRCRSTLDILLCVVAYCILLAFRR
;
A
#
# COMPACT_ATOMS: atom_id res chain seq x y z
N ASP A 1 -24.07 -3.82 17.48
CA ASP A 1 -22.97 -4.64 17.01
C ASP A 1 -23.44 -6.05 16.64
N ARG A 2 -22.96 -6.58 15.52
CA ARG A 2 -23.37 -7.91 15.01
C ARG A 2 -22.17 -8.56 14.31
N TYR A 3 -22.14 -9.88 14.29
CA TYR A 3 -21.16 -10.66 13.55
C TYR A 3 -21.84 -11.71 12.66
N ALA A 4 -21.19 -12.10 11.59
CA ALA A 4 -21.67 -13.15 10.69
C ALA A 4 -20.80 -14.40 10.81
N THR A 5 -21.45 -15.55 10.95
CA THR A 5 -20.78 -16.85 11.00
C THR A 5 -20.99 -17.67 9.73
N ASP A 6 -22.12 -17.46 9.05
CA ASP A 6 -22.52 -18.18 7.83
C ASP A 6 -23.53 -17.34 7.04
N ARG A 7 -24.26 -17.99 6.12
CA ARG A 7 -25.36 -17.37 5.36
C ARG A 7 -26.56 -17.13 6.29
N GLY A 8 -27.07 -15.91 6.30
CA GLY A 8 -28.24 -15.56 7.08
C GLY A 8 -28.17 -14.16 7.69
N GLU A 9 -29.11 -13.88 8.60
CA GLU A 9 -29.09 -12.63 9.38
C GLU A 9 -27.89 -12.64 10.34
N PRO A 10 -27.05 -11.57 10.34
CA PRO A 10 -25.94 -11.45 11.29
C PRO A 10 -26.42 -11.52 12.75
N GLU A 11 -25.74 -12.32 13.56
CA GLU A 11 -26.03 -12.48 14.97
C GLU A 11 -25.66 -11.23 15.77
N VAL A 12 -26.45 -10.92 16.79
CA VAL A 12 -26.15 -9.79 17.70
C VAL A 12 -25.00 -10.19 18.60
N ASP A 13 -23.98 -9.34 18.68
CA ASP A 13 -22.88 -9.58 19.59
C ASP A 13 -23.27 -9.31 21.04
N GLN A 14 -22.69 -10.10 21.96
CA GLN A 14 -22.88 -9.92 23.41
C GLN A 14 -22.15 -8.66 23.90
N SER A 15 -20.98 -8.35 23.31
CA SER A 15 -20.29 -7.09 23.50
C SER A 15 -20.77 -6.10 22.46
N GLN A 16 -21.07 -4.87 22.89
CA GLN A 16 -21.52 -3.81 21.99
C GLN A 16 -20.44 -2.72 21.97
N ASP A 17 -19.51 -2.85 21.04
CA ASP A 17 -18.28 -2.05 20.96
C ASP A 17 -18.37 -0.86 20.04
N TYR A 18 -19.48 -0.72 19.30
CA TYR A 18 -19.77 0.40 18.43
C TYR A 18 -20.70 1.42 19.08
N GLU A 19 -20.35 2.68 19.03
CA GLU A 19 -21.19 3.79 19.47
C GLU A 19 -21.67 4.59 18.28
N LEU A 20 -22.99 4.66 18.07
CA LEU A 20 -23.59 5.50 17.03
C LEU A 20 -23.52 6.96 17.46
N LEU A 21 -22.87 7.79 16.65
CA LEU A 21 -22.72 9.24 16.88
C LEU A 21 -23.76 10.05 16.13
N LEU A 22 -24.14 9.62 14.93
CA LEU A 22 -25.09 10.30 14.07
C LEU A 22 -25.68 9.30 13.08
N GLY A 23 -26.98 9.43 12.81
CA GLY A 23 -27.67 8.76 11.72
C GLY A 23 -28.74 9.68 11.16
N TYR A 24 -28.76 9.87 9.85
CA TYR A 24 -29.83 10.60 9.19
C TYR A 24 -29.96 10.18 7.73
N GLU A 25 -31.13 10.47 7.18
CA GLU A 25 -31.43 10.32 5.75
C GLU A 25 -31.91 11.64 5.16
N ASN A 26 -31.60 11.83 3.90
CA ASN A 26 -32.17 12.88 3.07
C ASN A 26 -32.62 12.29 1.72
N GLY A 27 -33.09 13.09 0.77
CA GLY A 27 -33.60 12.60 -0.50
C GLY A 27 -32.57 11.88 -1.41
N THR A 28 -31.30 11.81 -1.02
CA THR A 28 -30.21 11.27 -1.86
C THR A 28 -29.24 10.36 -1.10
N HIS A 29 -29.15 10.48 0.24
CA HIS A 29 -28.14 9.79 1.03
C HIS A 29 -28.68 9.33 2.38
N THR A 30 -28.23 8.15 2.81
CA THR A 30 -28.26 7.70 4.21
C THR A 30 -26.87 7.91 4.80
N VAL A 31 -26.77 8.61 5.92
CA VAL A 31 -25.50 8.91 6.59
C VAL A 31 -25.48 8.28 7.97
N ILE A 32 -24.43 7.49 8.25
CA ILE A 32 -24.18 6.88 9.55
C ILE A 32 -22.77 7.29 9.99
N ARG A 33 -22.68 7.86 11.20
CA ARG A 33 -21.40 8.14 11.85
C ARG A 33 -21.32 7.38 13.14
N PHE A 34 -20.26 6.60 13.32
CA PHE A 34 -20.05 5.79 14.52
C PHE A 34 -18.58 5.84 14.93
N ARG A 35 -18.30 5.35 16.16
CA ARG A 35 -16.94 5.15 16.65
C ARG A 35 -16.82 3.80 17.36
N ARG A 36 -15.60 3.26 17.38
CA ARG A 36 -15.19 2.10 18.19
C ARG A 36 -13.69 2.20 18.50
N GLN A 37 -13.24 1.39 19.47
CA GLN A 37 -11.80 1.21 19.70
C GLN A 37 -11.16 0.41 18.56
N TYR A 38 -9.90 0.69 18.23
CA TYR A 38 -9.16 -0.08 17.22
C TYR A 38 -9.03 -1.55 17.60
N ASP A 39 -8.84 -1.81 18.90
CA ASP A 39 -8.80 -3.14 19.48
C ASP A 39 -9.79 -3.18 20.65
N THR A 40 -10.92 -3.84 20.45
CA THR A 40 -11.98 -4.02 21.45
C THR A 40 -11.64 -5.10 22.45
N CYS A 41 -10.63 -5.95 22.14
CA CYS A 41 -10.31 -7.18 22.86
C CYS A 41 -11.44 -8.22 22.85
N ASP A 42 -12.48 -8.04 22.04
CA ASP A 42 -13.44 -9.06 21.71
C ASP A 42 -12.89 -9.97 20.60
N GLN A 43 -13.06 -11.29 20.76
CA GLN A 43 -12.56 -12.28 19.79
C GLN A 43 -13.38 -12.30 18.48
N ARG A 44 -14.59 -11.74 18.49
CA ARG A 44 -15.48 -11.65 17.33
C ARG A 44 -15.25 -10.40 16.51
N ASP A 45 -14.66 -9.39 17.14
CA ASP A 45 -14.31 -8.14 16.51
C ASP A 45 -13.02 -8.23 15.72
N TYR A 46 -13.04 -7.70 14.52
CA TYR A 46 -11.82 -7.55 13.76
C TYR A 46 -10.99 -6.38 14.30
N ARG A 47 -9.74 -6.65 14.71
CA ARG A 47 -8.81 -5.60 15.16
C ARG A 47 -8.46 -4.69 13.98
N ILE A 48 -8.60 -3.38 14.16
CA ILE A 48 -8.19 -2.38 13.18
C ILE A 48 -6.70 -2.11 13.37
N THR A 49 -5.92 -2.41 12.33
CA THR A 49 -4.47 -2.29 12.29
C THR A 49 -4.03 -1.41 11.11
N ASN A 50 -2.73 -1.26 10.89
CA ASN A 50 -2.18 -0.59 9.71
C ASN A 50 -2.35 -1.41 8.42
N ASP A 51 -3.02 -2.56 8.47
CA ASP A 51 -3.30 -3.38 7.30
C ASP A 51 -4.39 -2.77 6.42
N THR A 52 -4.43 -3.15 5.16
CA THR A 52 -5.58 -2.90 4.29
C THR A 52 -6.83 -3.53 4.89
N MET A 53 -7.85 -2.71 5.14
CA MET A 53 -9.13 -3.15 5.65
C MET A 53 -10.15 -3.25 4.52
N ARG A 54 -10.87 -4.36 4.45
CA ARG A 54 -11.96 -4.53 3.50
C ARG A 54 -13.27 -4.26 4.20
N VAL A 55 -13.85 -3.07 3.93
CA VAL A 55 -15.17 -2.70 4.45
C VAL A 55 -16.22 -3.25 3.50
N LEU A 56 -17.12 -4.08 4.04
CA LEU A 56 -18.28 -4.61 3.34
C LEU A 56 -19.49 -3.74 3.66
N TYR A 57 -20.32 -3.50 2.67
CA TYR A 57 -21.60 -2.82 2.84
C TYR A 57 -22.73 -3.58 2.15
N ALA A 58 -23.92 -3.48 2.73
CA ALA A 58 -25.15 -3.96 2.14
C ALA A 58 -26.29 -3.02 2.53
N TYR A 59 -27.28 -2.87 1.66
CA TYR A 59 -28.41 -1.99 1.89
C TYR A 59 -29.71 -2.62 1.36
N HIS A 60 -30.84 -2.10 1.84
CA HIS A 60 -32.18 -2.47 1.41
C HIS A 60 -33.03 -1.20 1.30
N SER A 61 -34.02 -1.20 0.39
CA SER A 61 -34.91 -0.05 0.17
C SER A 61 -35.98 0.13 1.23
N GLU A 62 -36.20 -0.87 2.06
CA GLU A 62 -37.20 -0.87 3.14
C GLU A 62 -36.51 -0.92 4.49
N ASP A 63 -37.11 -0.26 5.49
CA ASP A 63 -36.66 -0.30 6.88
C ASP A 63 -36.71 -1.70 7.48
N PRO A 64 -35.84 -1.99 8.45
CA PRO A 64 -35.88 -3.25 9.17
C PRO A 64 -37.22 -3.49 9.86
N ALA A 65 -37.78 -4.66 9.69
CA ALA A 65 -39.06 -5.00 10.27
C ALA A 65 -39.00 -5.08 11.79
N PRO A 66 -39.93 -4.45 12.55
CA PRO A 66 -40.01 -4.58 13.99
C PRO A 66 -40.19 -6.05 14.38
N ARG A 67 -39.42 -6.54 15.34
CA ARG A 67 -39.52 -7.90 15.85
C ARG A 67 -40.41 -7.90 17.12
N THR A 68 -41.51 -8.64 17.08
CA THR A 68 -42.44 -8.75 18.23
C THR A 68 -41.71 -9.25 19.47
N GLY A 69 -41.78 -8.46 20.56
CA GLY A 69 -41.14 -8.81 21.84
C GLY A 69 -39.64 -8.56 21.94
N SER A 70 -39.02 -7.90 20.95
CA SER A 70 -37.60 -7.52 20.93
C SER A 70 -37.44 -6.04 20.61
N LYS A 71 -36.41 -5.43 21.21
CA LYS A 71 -35.97 -4.07 20.81
C LYS A 71 -35.18 -4.07 19.49
N LEU A 72 -34.81 -5.24 18.99
CA LEU A 72 -34.01 -5.43 17.79
C LEU A 72 -34.94 -5.70 16.60
N ALA A 73 -34.74 -4.97 15.52
CA ALA A 73 -35.41 -5.20 14.26
C ALA A 73 -34.76 -6.38 13.52
N THR A 74 -35.55 -7.08 12.69
CA THR A 74 -35.05 -8.08 11.74
C THR A 74 -34.50 -7.38 10.51
N LEU A 75 -33.24 -7.65 10.17
CA LEU A 75 -32.61 -7.13 8.96
C LEU A 75 -33.17 -7.84 7.74
N LEU A 76 -33.45 -7.06 6.70
CA LEU A 76 -33.93 -7.59 5.43
C LEU A 76 -32.73 -8.05 4.57
N TYR A 77 -32.97 -9.07 3.74
CA TYR A 77 -31.93 -9.56 2.83
C TYR A 77 -31.69 -8.58 1.68
N HIS A 78 -30.45 -8.10 1.57
CA HIS A 78 -30.04 -7.09 0.59
C HIS A 78 -30.09 -7.54 -0.88
N GLY A 79 -30.39 -8.83 -1.18
CA GLY A 79 -30.32 -9.37 -2.54
C GLY A 79 -28.88 -9.52 -3.07
N PRO A 80 -28.72 -9.94 -4.34
CA PRO A 80 -27.42 -10.15 -4.93
C PRO A 80 -26.71 -8.86 -5.37
N THR A 81 -27.44 -7.77 -5.62
CA THR A 81 -26.93 -6.53 -6.24
C THR A 81 -26.76 -5.37 -5.27
N GLN A 82 -27.45 -5.38 -4.10
CA GLN A 82 -27.42 -4.28 -3.13
C GLN A 82 -26.35 -4.50 -2.05
N ARG A 83 -25.15 -4.81 -2.47
CA ARG A 83 -24.00 -5.04 -1.60
C ARG A 83 -22.70 -4.77 -2.35
N GLY A 84 -21.66 -4.49 -1.62
CA GLY A 84 -20.33 -4.29 -2.17
C GLY A 84 -19.27 -4.30 -1.08
N PHE A 85 -18.06 -3.98 -1.48
CA PHE A 85 -16.95 -3.80 -0.57
C PHE A 85 -16.02 -2.69 -1.06
N ARG A 86 -15.20 -2.17 -0.15
CA ARG A 86 -14.14 -1.22 -0.46
C ARG A 86 -12.93 -1.52 0.40
N SER A 87 -11.76 -1.55 -0.22
CA SER A 87 -10.48 -1.62 0.48
C SER A 87 -10.03 -0.21 0.86
N LEU A 88 -9.56 -0.01 2.09
CA LEU A 88 -9.10 1.28 2.58
C LEU A 88 -8.22 1.12 3.84
N TYR A 89 -7.57 2.21 4.27
CA TYR A 89 -6.82 2.30 5.51
C TYR A 89 -7.64 3.06 6.56
N LEU A 90 -7.94 2.40 7.69
CA LEU A 90 -8.71 3.02 8.77
C LEU A 90 -7.84 3.77 9.79
N LEU A 91 -6.53 3.49 9.82
CA LEU A 91 -5.59 4.20 10.71
C LEU A 91 -4.88 5.38 10.03
N GLU A 92 -5.13 5.61 8.76
CA GLU A 92 -4.60 6.80 8.11
C GLU A 92 -5.24 8.03 8.76
N ARG A 93 -4.42 8.96 9.23
CA ARG A 93 -4.95 10.27 9.62
C ARG A 93 -5.52 10.86 8.35
N VAL A 94 -6.85 11.03 8.33
CA VAL A 94 -7.51 11.88 7.32
C VAL A 94 -6.66 13.15 7.25
N ASN A 95 -6.06 13.38 6.09
CA ASN A 95 -5.12 14.45 5.87
C ASN A 95 -5.65 15.72 6.54
N LEU A 96 -5.04 16.10 7.65
CA LEU A 96 -5.06 17.50 8.03
C LEU A 96 -4.42 18.17 6.83
N GLU A 97 -5.22 18.79 5.98
CA GLU A 97 -4.74 19.51 4.81
C GLU A 97 -3.73 20.52 5.33
N GLU A 98 -2.46 20.16 5.21
CA GLU A 98 -1.41 21.09 5.53
C GLU A 98 -1.57 22.27 4.59
N PRO A 99 -1.51 23.51 5.11
CA PRO A 99 -1.72 24.68 4.27
C PRO A 99 -0.73 24.65 3.12
N LEU A 100 -1.25 24.54 1.92
CA LEU A 100 -0.43 24.55 0.72
C LEU A 100 0.19 25.94 0.53
N PRO A 101 1.43 26.04 0.01
CA PRO A 101 2.07 27.30 -0.30
C PRO A 101 1.20 28.17 -1.22
N ARG A 102 1.27 29.51 -1.10
CA ARG A 102 0.47 30.43 -1.93
C ARG A 102 0.94 30.51 -3.38
N ASP A 103 2.17 30.11 -3.66
CA ASP A 103 2.85 30.12 -4.97
C ASP A 103 2.77 28.76 -5.69
N LEU A 104 1.72 27.99 -5.45
CA LEU A 104 1.52 26.71 -6.10
C LEU A 104 1.35 26.85 -7.61
N LEU A 105 2.07 26.00 -8.32
CA LEU A 105 1.94 25.76 -9.74
C LEU A 105 1.36 24.35 -9.95
N ILE A 106 0.73 24.16 -11.10
CA ILE A 106 0.07 22.90 -11.45
C ILE A 106 0.74 22.34 -12.71
N TRP A 107 0.97 21.02 -12.68
CA TRP A 107 1.40 20.23 -13.81
C TRP A 107 0.49 19.03 -13.99
N ASP A 108 -0.30 19.03 -15.05
CA ASP A 108 -1.21 17.95 -15.38
C ASP A 108 -0.56 16.96 -16.33
N LEU A 109 -0.39 15.73 -15.87
CA LEU A 109 0.01 14.59 -16.69
C LEU A 109 -1.28 13.88 -17.14
N ARG A 110 -1.73 14.11 -18.36
CA ARG A 110 -2.96 13.54 -18.91
C ARG A 110 -2.69 12.63 -20.10
N ASN A 111 -3.42 11.55 -20.17
CA ASN A 111 -3.43 10.71 -21.37
C ASN A 111 -4.19 11.42 -22.50
N PRO A 112 -3.71 11.31 -23.75
CA PRO A 112 -4.32 12.01 -24.89
C PRO A 112 -5.40 11.19 -25.57
N MET A 113 -6.60 11.09 -24.99
CA MET A 113 -7.74 10.35 -25.55
C MET A 113 -7.37 8.90 -25.91
N VAL A 114 -7.04 8.09 -24.90
CA VAL A 114 -6.73 6.67 -25.08
C VAL A 114 -8.02 5.89 -25.28
N THR A 115 -8.11 5.17 -26.40
CA THR A 115 -9.25 4.29 -26.66
C THR A 115 -8.99 2.92 -26.03
N LEU A 116 -9.91 2.47 -25.18
CA LEU A 116 -9.84 1.15 -24.54
C LEU A 116 -10.36 0.09 -25.53
N PRO A 117 -9.61 -1.01 -25.76
CA PRO A 117 -10.06 -2.08 -26.62
C PRO A 117 -11.23 -2.84 -25.97
N ALA A 118 -12.30 -3.09 -26.71
CA ALA A 118 -13.40 -3.94 -26.24
C ALA A 118 -13.07 -5.45 -26.31
N SER A 119 -11.93 -5.82 -26.90
CA SER A 119 -11.47 -7.21 -27.00
C SER A 119 -10.67 -7.67 -25.78
N GLU A 120 -10.27 -6.77 -24.90
CA GLU A 120 -9.41 -7.04 -23.76
C GLU A 120 -10.00 -6.40 -22.50
N ASP A 121 -9.86 -7.07 -21.37
CA ASP A 121 -10.36 -6.62 -20.07
C ASP A 121 -9.37 -5.66 -19.36
N THR A 122 -8.15 -5.50 -19.91
CA THR A 122 -7.10 -4.70 -19.30
C THR A 122 -6.21 -4.03 -20.36
N LEU A 123 -5.76 -2.81 -20.08
CA LEU A 123 -4.82 -2.05 -20.92
C LEU A 123 -3.82 -1.33 -20.04
N TYR A 124 -2.53 -1.47 -20.37
CA TYR A 124 -1.46 -0.67 -19.80
C TYR A 124 -0.98 0.35 -20.85
N TRP A 125 -1.07 1.63 -20.55
CA TRP A 125 -0.70 2.72 -21.43
C TRP A 125 0.48 3.52 -20.89
N CYS A 126 1.57 3.61 -21.65
CA CYS A 126 2.79 4.33 -21.30
C CYS A 126 2.95 5.61 -22.12
N LYS A 127 3.14 6.74 -21.44
CA LYS A 127 3.39 8.05 -22.05
C LYS A 127 4.54 8.77 -21.37
N ILE A 128 5.43 9.34 -22.19
CA ILE A 128 6.51 10.20 -21.70
C ILE A 128 5.99 11.64 -21.55
N PHE A 129 6.36 12.28 -20.45
CA PHE A 129 6.10 13.68 -20.15
C PHE A 129 7.41 14.40 -19.91
N LYS A 130 7.48 15.62 -20.38
CA LYS A 130 8.61 16.52 -20.10
C LYS A 130 8.29 17.38 -18.90
N LEU A 131 9.29 17.58 -18.03
CA LEU A 131 9.20 18.53 -16.91
C LEU A 131 8.78 19.93 -17.45
N PRO A 132 7.86 20.63 -16.78
CA PRO A 132 7.54 22.00 -17.10
C PRO A 132 8.79 22.89 -17.20
N ASN A 133 8.72 23.91 -18.03
CA ASN A 133 9.86 24.83 -18.21
C ASN A 133 10.04 25.73 -16.99
N VAL A 134 10.63 25.16 -15.94
CA VAL A 134 10.99 25.87 -14.71
C VAL A 134 12.41 26.40 -14.79
N ARG A 135 12.64 27.64 -14.30
CA ARG A 135 13.96 28.31 -14.38
C ARG A 135 14.86 28.01 -13.19
N ARG A 136 14.31 27.39 -12.15
CA ARG A 136 15.00 27.04 -10.92
C ARG A 136 14.33 25.84 -10.29
N LYS A 137 15.01 25.24 -9.33
CA LYS A 137 14.46 24.14 -8.55
C LYS A 137 13.11 24.48 -7.92
N HIS A 138 12.19 23.52 -7.99
CA HIS A 138 10.90 23.51 -7.32
C HIS A 138 10.76 22.22 -6.52
N HIS A 139 9.79 22.18 -5.62
CA HIS A 139 9.38 20.94 -4.96
C HIS A 139 7.96 20.57 -5.38
N MET A 140 7.76 19.34 -5.85
CA MET A 140 6.44 18.72 -5.82
C MET A 140 6.07 18.49 -4.35
N VAL A 141 4.87 18.97 -3.98
CA VAL A 141 4.38 18.94 -2.59
C VAL A 141 3.11 18.13 -2.42
N ARG A 142 2.40 17.88 -3.51
CA ARG A 142 1.18 17.07 -3.54
C ARG A 142 0.94 16.54 -4.95
N TYR A 143 0.23 15.41 -5.07
CA TYR A 143 -0.41 14.97 -6.31
C TYR A 143 -1.80 14.40 -6.02
N GLU A 144 -2.67 14.43 -7.02
CA GLU A 144 -4.02 13.89 -6.96
C GLU A 144 -4.44 13.31 -8.32
N PRO A 145 -5.42 12.39 -8.36
CA PRO A 145 -5.93 11.87 -9.62
C PRO A 145 -6.68 12.94 -10.40
N LEU A 146 -6.57 12.89 -11.72
CA LEU A 146 -7.41 13.62 -12.66
C LEU A 146 -8.28 12.63 -13.41
N HIS A 147 -9.56 12.59 -13.08
CA HIS A 147 -10.52 11.74 -13.78
C HIS A 147 -11.11 12.47 -14.99
N ASP A 148 -11.27 11.74 -16.09
CA ASP A 148 -12.12 12.18 -17.19
C ASP A 148 -13.59 11.95 -16.82
N SER A 149 -14.46 12.83 -17.29
CA SER A 149 -15.87 12.80 -16.90
C SER A 149 -16.55 11.51 -17.37
N GLY A 150 -17.03 10.71 -16.42
CA GLY A 150 -17.71 9.44 -16.67
C GLY A 150 -16.81 8.21 -16.77
N ASN A 151 -15.48 8.37 -16.84
CA ASN A 151 -14.53 7.27 -17.07
C ASN A 151 -13.72 6.86 -15.82
N SER A 152 -14.01 7.45 -14.67
CA SER A 152 -13.25 7.18 -13.43
C SER A 152 -13.22 5.70 -13.02
N VAL A 153 -14.21 4.92 -13.44
CA VAL A 153 -14.32 3.49 -13.14
C VAL A 153 -13.32 2.63 -13.91
N TYR A 154 -12.80 3.12 -15.05
CA TYR A 154 -11.86 2.37 -15.89
C TYR A 154 -10.41 2.59 -15.49
N MET A 155 -10.05 3.75 -14.89
CA MET A 155 -8.69 4.02 -14.42
C MET A 155 -8.44 3.30 -13.10
N HIS A 156 -7.66 2.19 -13.16
CA HIS A 156 -7.42 1.33 -12.01
C HIS A 156 -6.25 1.81 -11.14
N HIS A 157 -5.07 2.06 -11.75
CA HIS A 157 -3.94 2.71 -11.08
C HIS A 157 -3.07 3.47 -12.07
N VAL A 158 -2.27 4.38 -11.53
CA VAL A 158 -1.29 5.17 -12.25
C VAL A 158 0.04 5.14 -11.51
N ILE A 159 1.12 4.86 -12.23
CA ILE A 159 2.47 4.96 -11.73
C ILE A 159 3.24 5.97 -12.58
N VAL A 160 3.98 6.88 -11.94
CA VAL A 160 4.86 7.81 -12.63
C VAL A 160 6.29 7.51 -12.24
N TYR A 161 7.12 7.31 -13.26
CA TYR A 161 8.54 6.98 -13.13
C TYR A 161 9.42 8.15 -13.56
N GLU A 162 10.51 8.37 -12.84
CA GLU A 162 11.64 9.19 -13.27
C GLU A 162 12.39 8.46 -14.39
N CYS A 163 12.71 9.14 -15.50
CA CYS A 163 13.47 8.59 -16.61
C CYS A 163 14.92 9.07 -16.59
N GLN A 164 15.85 8.17 -16.83
CA GLN A 164 17.29 8.46 -16.93
C GLN A 164 17.79 8.19 -18.34
N GLY A 165 18.73 9.00 -18.85
CA GLY A 165 19.41 8.74 -20.13
C GLY A 165 19.27 9.85 -21.16
N ASN A 166 19.17 9.46 -22.44
CA ASN A 166 19.28 10.35 -23.59
C ASN A 166 18.09 11.31 -23.73
N GLU A 167 18.30 12.58 -23.38
CA GLU A 167 17.28 13.62 -23.48
C GLU A 167 16.73 13.85 -24.88
N VAL A 168 17.55 13.64 -25.94
CA VAL A 168 17.14 13.87 -27.33
C VAL A 168 16.08 12.86 -27.76
N GLU A 169 16.25 11.60 -27.40
CA GLU A 169 15.28 10.55 -27.74
C GLU A 169 13.99 10.72 -26.94
N PHE A 170 14.07 11.02 -25.62
CA PHE A 170 12.90 11.30 -24.81
C PHE A 170 12.10 12.50 -25.29
N GLU A 171 12.75 13.54 -25.85
CA GLU A 171 12.07 14.72 -26.40
C GLU A 171 11.10 14.35 -27.54
N ALA A 172 11.47 13.39 -28.38
CA ALA A 172 10.59 12.89 -29.45
C ALA A 172 9.37 12.18 -28.83
N HIS A 173 9.60 11.23 -27.88
CA HIS A 173 8.53 10.48 -27.25
C HIS A 173 7.62 11.33 -26.36
N ALA A 174 8.11 12.43 -25.81
CA ALA A 174 7.27 13.37 -25.05
C ALA A 174 6.19 14.06 -25.90
N ARG A 175 6.43 14.16 -27.22
CA ARG A 175 5.46 14.72 -28.19
C ARG A 175 4.46 13.70 -28.71
N ASP A 176 4.78 12.40 -28.58
CA ASP A 176 3.92 11.32 -29.02
C ASP A 176 2.72 11.12 -28.09
N ARG A 177 1.67 10.49 -28.60
CA ARG A 177 0.47 10.16 -27.82
C ARG A 177 0.71 9.12 -26.73
N GLY A 178 1.85 8.43 -26.75
CA GLY A 178 2.12 7.25 -25.93
C GLY A 178 1.75 5.96 -26.67
N GLN A 179 1.87 4.84 -25.98
CA GLN A 179 1.68 3.51 -26.55
C GLN A 179 1.33 2.48 -25.50
N VAL A 180 0.92 1.31 -25.92
CA VAL A 180 0.71 0.15 -25.04
C VAL A 180 2.06 -0.24 -24.42
N CYS A 181 2.09 -0.37 -23.09
CA CYS A 181 3.28 -0.78 -22.34
C CYS A 181 3.62 -2.26 -22.59
N TYR A 182 4.89 -2.61 -22.41
CA TYR A 182 5.39 -3.99 -22.37
C TYR A 182 5.16 -4.82 -23.65
N GLN A 183 4.84 -4.16 -24.73
CA GLN A 183 4.78 -4.82 -26.04
C GLN A 183 6.18 -4.89 -26.68
N PRO A 184 6.44 -5.83 -27.60
CA PRO A 184 7.71 -5.90 -28.31
C PRO A 184 8.08 -4.63 -29.08
N SER A 185 7.08 -3.80 -29.41
CA SER A 185 7.23 -2.50 -30.09
C SER A 185 7.61 -1.36 -29.13
N MET A 186 7.59 -1.57 -27.80
CA MET A 186 7.94 -0.54 -26.83
C MET A 186 9.43 -0.21 -26.93
N PRO A 187 9.81 1.09 -27.10
CA PRO A 187 11.20 1.47 -27.18
C PRO A 187 12.00 1.02 -25.96
N PRO A 188 13.19 0.43 -26.14
CA PRO A 188 14.04 0.02 -25.01
C PRO A 188 14.38 1.16 -24.05
N LEU A 189 14.37 2.40 -24.53
CA LEU A 189 14.58 3.61 -23.75
C LEU A 189 13.56 3.74 -22.59
N PHE A 190 12.32 3.26 -22.73
CA PHE A 190 11.29 3.35 -21.71
C PHE A 190 11.65 2.54 -20.44
N PHE A 191 12.48 1.50 -20.57
CA PHE A 191 12.99 0.75 -19.41
C PHE A 191 13.99 1.54 -18.55
N ASN A 192 14.50 2.69 -19.05
CA ASN A 192 15.29 3.63 -18.25
C ASN A 192 14.41 4.47 -17.31
N CYS A 193 13.08 4.38 -17.43
CA CYS A 193 12.12 4.97 -16.51
C CYS A 193 11.77 3.95 -15.42
N ASN A 194 12.58 3.85 -14.38
CA ASN A 194 12.52 2.75 -13.41
C ASN A 194 12.43 3.18 -11.94
N ASN A 195 12.46 4.48 -11.66
CA ASN A 195 12.33 4.99 -10.30
C ASN A 195 10.93 5.57 -10.07
N VAL A 196 10.12 4.88 -9.28
CA VAL A 196 8.72 5.27 -9.00
C VAL A 196 8.67 6.53 -8.16
N VAL A 197 8.05 7.58 -8.70
CA VAL A 197 7.89 8.89 -8.04
C VAL A 197 6.47 9.08 -7.50
N ILE A 198 5.48 8.63 -8.26
CA ILE A 198 4.07 8.69 -7.91
C ILE A 198 3.47 7.30 -8.09
N ALA A 199 2.69 6.87 -7.11
CA ALA A 199 1.81 5.70 -7.21
C ALA A 199 0.43 6.10 -6.70
N TRP A 200 -0.57 5.87 -7.54
CA TRP A 200 -1.98 6.11 -7.22
C TRP A 200 -2.82 4.89 -7.62
N GLY A 201 -3.75 4.50 -6.77
CA GLY A 201 -4.72 3.44 -7.03
C GLY A 201 -6.15 3.92 -6.82
N ILE A 202 -7.10 3.20 -7.43
CA ILE A 202 -8.52 3.52 -7.33
C ILE A 202 -8.97 3.62 -5.87
N GLY A 203 -9.63 4.72 -5.53
CA GLY A 203 -10.08 5.00 -4.17
C GLY A 203 -9.16 5.92 -3.37
N SER A 204 -7.91 6.15 -3.83
CA SER A 204 -6.99 7.11 -3.23
C SER A 204 -7.33 8.55 -3.64
N GLU A 205 -7.23 9.50 -2.71
CA GLU A 205 -7.35 10.93 -2.98
C GLU A 205 -6.05 11.57 -3.47
N GLY A 206 -4.96 10.78 -3.53
CA GLY A 206 -3.61 11.26 -3.84
C GLY A 206 -2.70 11.27 -2.62
N PHE A 207 -1.60 12.02 -2.68
CA PHE A 207 -0.60 12.05 -1.62
C PHE A 207 -0.06 13.47 -1.40
N SER A 208 0.04 13.88 -0.14
CA SER A 208 0.69 15.14 0.28
C SER A 208 2.00 14.83 1.00
N PHE A 209 3.08 15.47 0.54
CA PHE A 209 4.37 15.37 1.19
C PHE A 209 4.36 16.10 2.54
N PRO A 210 5.17 15.67 3.54
CA PRO A 210 5.26 16.33 4.83
C PRO A 210 5.88 17.74 4.69
N PRO A 211 5.63 18.69 5.62
CA PRO A 211 6.12 20.07 5.51
C PRO A 211 7.64 20.16 5.41
N GLU A 212 8.35 19.17 5.95
CA GLU A 212 9.81 19.12 5.96
C GLU A 212 10.44 18.78 4.62
N ALA A 213 9.70 18.06 3.74
CA ALA A 213 10.26 17.52 2.51
C ALA A 213 9.36 17.71 1.29
N GLY A 214 9.96 17.88 0.12
CA GLY A 214 9.30 17.89 -1.18
C GLY A 214 10.13 17.16 -2.22
N TYR A 215 9.49 16.57 -3.20
CA TYR A 215 10.21 15.88 -4.28
C TYR A 215 10.82 16.92 -5.24
N PRO A 216 12.15 16.90 -5.47
CA PRO A 216 12.82 17.94 -6.25
C PRO A 216 12.50 17.82 -7.74
N LEU A 217 12.00 18.90 -8.30
CA LEU A 217 11.86 19.17 -9.72
C LEU A 217 12.93 20.20 -10.09
N ASP A 218 14.12 19.72 -10.48
CA ASP A 218 15.30 20.54 -10.70
C ASP A 218 15.72 20.46 -12.17
N PRO A 219 15.67 21.58 -12.92
CA PRO A 219 16.00 21.58 -14.35
C PRO A 219 17.50 21.39 -14.63
N ASP A 220 18.36 21.61 -13.64
CA ASP A 220 19.81 21.61 -13.83
C ASP A 220 20.43 20.24 -13.51
N VAL A 221 19.91 19.55 -12.49
CA VAL A 221 20.50 18.28 -12.00
C VAL A 221 19.49 17.13 -11.86
N GLY A 222 18.21 17.41 -12.01
CA GLY A 222 17.13 16.43 -11.88
C GLY A 222 16.76 15.75 -13.21
N PRO A 223 15.86 14.78 -13.15
CA PRO A 223 15.26 14.18 -14.34
C PRO A 223 14.40 15.20 -15.08
N ARG A 224 14.50 15.22 -16.39
CA ARG A 224 13.68 16.10 -17.25
C ARG A 224 12.49 15.41 -17.85
N TYR A 225 12.48 14.08 -17.83
CA TYR A 225 11.42 13.25 -18.42
C TYR A 225 10.89 12.28 -17.39
N PHE A 226 9.58 12.03 -17.48
CA PHE A 226 8.84 11.14 -16.64
C PHE A 226 7.94 10.27 -17.52
N MET A 227 7.85 9.00 -17.19
CA MET A 227 6.90 8.08 -17.82
C MET A 227 5.70 7.89 -16.90
N MET A 228 4.51 8.15 -17.40
CA MET A 228 3.28 7.76 -16.74
C MET A 228 2.77 6.46 -17.37
N GLU A 229 2.63 5.44 -16.54
CA GLU A 229 1.95 4.20 -16.82
C GLU A 229 0.56 4.27 -16.23
N THR A 230 -0.45 4.07 -17.06
CA THR A 230 -1.85 4.01 -16.62
C THR A 230 -2.40 2.62 -16.89
N HIS A 231 -2.85 1.95 -15.85
CA HIS A 231 -3.58 0.70 -15.96
C HIS A 231 -5.09 0.99 -16.03
N TYR A 232 -5.67 0.60 -17.13
CA TYR A 232 -7.12 0.61 -17.33
C TYR A 232 -7.69 -0.80 -17.15
N ASN A 233 -8.83 -0.88 -16.47
CA ASN A 233 -9.58 -2.11 -16.25
C ASN A 233 -10.96 -1.97 -16.88
N ASN A 234 -11.26 -2.82 -17.88
CA ASN A 234 -12.52 -2.84 -18.62
C ASN A 234 -13.11 -4.28 -18.64
N PRO A 235 -13.49 -4.82 -17.46
CA PRO A 235 -13.90 -6.22 -17.34
C PRO A 235 -15.21 -6.53 -18.06
N THR A 236 -16.02 -5.52 -18.34
CA THR A 236 -17.28 -5.64 -19.09
C THR A 236 -17.06 -5.54 -20.60
N GLN A 237 -15.83 -5.24 -21.03
CA GLN A 237 -15.45 -5.06 -22.43
C GLN A 237 -16.35 -4.04 -23.16
N ASP A 238 -16.63 -2.94 -22.45
CA ASP A 238 -17.43 -1.84 -22.99
C ASP A 238 -16.71 -1.23 -24.19
N ALA A 239 -17.46 -1.01 -25.27
CA ALA A 239 -16.95 -0.43 -26.50
C ALA A 239 -16.97 1.10 -26.48
N ASP A 240 -16.18 1.70 -27.36
CA ASP A 240 -16.15 3.15 -27.61
C ASP A 240 -15.72 4.01 -26.39
N ILE A 241 -15.04 3.40 -25.42
CA ILE A 241 -14.50 4.13 -24.28
C ILE A 241 -13.21 4.85 -24.68
N THR A 242 -13.21 6.16 -24.50
CA THR A 242 -12.03 7.01 -24.74
C THR A 242 -11.76 7.81 -23.47
N ASP A 243 -10.54 7.74 -22.94
CA ASP A 243 -10.16 8.34 -21.67
C ASP A 243 -8.99 9.31 -21.78
N SER A 244 -9.06 10.42 -21.02
CA SER A 244 -8.02 11.42 -20.86
C SER A 244 -7.66 11.66 -19.38
N SER A 245 -7.88 10.66 -18.55
CA SER A 245 -7.50 10.71 -17.13
C SER A 245 -5.98 10.77 -16.95
N GLY A 246 -5.55 11.08 -15.72
CA GLY A 246 -4.14 11.16 -15.38
C GLY A 246 -3.90 11.61 -13.95
N ILE A 247 -2.80 12.32 -13.72
CA ILE A 247 -2.38 12.83 -12.41
C ILE A 247 -2.14 14.33 -12.48
N ARG A 248 -2.60 15.04 -11.47
CA ARG A 248 -2.26 16.45 -11.21
C ARG A 248 -1.17 16.54 -10.17
N VAL A 249 -0.10 17.22 -10.50
CA VAL A 249 1.03 17.50 -9.63
C VAL A 249 1.00 18.96 -9.20
N TYR A 250 1.11 19.19 -7.89
CA TYR A 250 1.25 20.51 -7.30
C TYR A 250 2.70 20.74 -6.90
N TYR A 251 3.30 21.81 -7.39
CA TYR A 251 4.69 22.13 -7.11
C TYR A 251 4.89 23.63 -6.83
N THR A 252 5.98 23.98 -6.15
CA THR A 252 6.25 25.34 -5.66
C THR A 252 7.72 25.67 -5.72
N ALA A 253 8.03 26.97 -5.90
CA ALA A 253 9.39 27.51 -5.76
C ALA A 253 9.76 27.79 -4.28
N SER A 254 8.79 27.75 -3.36
CA SER A 254 9.01 27.80 -1.92
C SER A 254 9.51 26.46 -1.44
N LEU A 255 10.85 26.26 -1.49
CA LEU A 255 11.47 24.98 -1.19
C LEU A 255 11.27 24.59 0.28
N ARG A 256 10.96 23.33 0.52
CA ARG A 256 10.98 22.70 1.85
C ARG A 256 12.41 22.40 2.27
N ARG A 257 12.63 22.13 3.55
CA ARG A 257 13.94 21.93 4.14
C ARG A 257 14.75 20.81 3.48
N HIS A 258 14.08 19.73 3.07
CA HIS A 258 14.72 18.54 2.53
C HIS A 258 14.17 18.19 1.15
N ASP A 259 15.07 17.71 0.30
CA ASP A 259 14.69 16.97 -0.90
C ASP A 259 14.22 15.58 -0.49
N ALA A 260 13.05 15.18 -0.95
CA ALA A 260 12.58 13.82 -0.82
C ALA A 260 13.18 12.93 -1.92
N GLY A 261 13.42 11.68 -1.57
CA GLY A 261 13.84 10.62 -2.48
C GLY A 261 12.87 9.44 -2.41
N VAL A 262 13.00 8.55 -3.38
CA VAL A 262 12.36 7.23 -3.37
C VAL A 262 13.44 6.17 -3.36
N LEU A 263 13.31 5.21 -2.44
CA LEU A 263 14.17 4.03 -2.36
C LEU A 263 13.30 2.79 -2.63
N SER A 264 13.60 2.07 -3.69
CA SER A 264 12.99 0.77 -3.95
C SER A 264 13.76 -0.32 -3.22
N VAL A 265 13.05 -1.10 -2.40
CA VAL A 265 13.60 -2.25 -1.66
C VAL A 265 12.83 -3.50 -2.04
N GLY A 266 13.53 -4.59 -2.38
CA GLY A 266 12.85 -5.86 -2.67
C GLY A 266 13.62 -6.84 -3.52
N LEU A 267 12.88 -7.71 -4.19
CA LEU A 267 13.41 -8.63 -5.19
C LEU A 267 13.48 -7.96 -6.55
N ASP A 268 14.63 -8.12 -7.22
CA ASP A 268 14.75 -7.72 -8.61
C ASP A 268 13.79 -8.54 -9.48
N PRO A 269 12.94 -7.91 -10.32
CA PRO A 269 12.01 -8.64 -11.18
C PRO A 269 12.76 -9.53 -12.19
N ASN A 270 12.90 -10.79 -11.86
CA ASN A 270 13.72 -11.74 -12.60
C ASN A 270 13.18 -13.17 -12.43
N TRP A 271 13.39 -14.04 -13.43
CA TRP A 271 12.95 -15.43 -13.45
C TRP A 271 13.44 -16.28 -12.24
N ARG A 272 14.50 -15.86 -11.54
CA ARG A 272 14.99 -16.54 -10.33
C ARG A 272 14.06 -16.37 -9.13
N HIS A 273 13.13 -15.44 -9.19
CA HIS A 273 12.00 -15.39 -8.28
C HIS A 273 10.96 -16.39 -8.76
N ILE A 274 10.85 -17.53 -8.09
CA ILE A 274 10.00 -18.66 -8.48
C ILE A 274 8.94 -18.86 -7.41
N ILE A 275 7.67 -18.82 -7.82
CA ILE A 275 6.52 -19.10 -6.96
C ILE A 275 5.89 -20.42 -7.42
N PRO A 276 6.02 -21.50 -6.64
CA PRO A 276 5.42 -22.79 -6.94
C PRO A 276 3.89 -22.75 -7.03
N PRO A 277 3.27 -23.58 -7.88
CA PRO A 277 1.81 -23.67 -7.97
C PRO A 277 1.18 -24.37 -6.75
N GLY A 278 -0.11 -24.16 -6.54
CA GLY A 278 -0.93 -24.92 -5.59
C GLY A 278 -0.70 -24.61 -4.11
N GLN A 279 0.17 -23.67 -3.77
CA GLN A 279 0.55 -23.38 -2.39
C GLN A 279 -0.32 -22.28 -1.76
N PRO A 280 -0.78 -22.48 -0.51
CA PRO A 280 -1.55 -21.47 0.21
C PRO A 280 -0.72 -20.26 0.63
N GLU A 281 0.57 -20.47 0.89
CA GLU A 281 1.48 -19.45 1.40
C GLU A 281 2.90 -19.70 0.89
N VAL A 282 3.37 -18.83 -0.01
CA VAL A 282 4.76 -18.81 -0.51
C VAL A 282 5.40 -17.52 -0.04
N VAL A 283 6.51 -17.61 0.67
CA VAL A 283 7.24 -16.45 1.19
C VAL A 283 8.45 -16.16 0.32
N SER A 284 8.54 -14.93 -0.17
CA SER A 284 9.72 -14.42 -0.88
C SER A 284 10.30 -13.22 -0.13
N GLU A 285 11.62 -13.07 -0.14
CA GLU A 285 12.33 -11.99 0.57
C GLU A 285 13.38 -11.36 -0.33
N GLY A 286 13.32 -10.02 -0.44
CA GLY A 286 14.31 -9.20 -1.13
C GLY A 286 15.08 -8.35 -0.11
N HIS A 287 16.40 -8.28 -0.26
CA HIS A 287 17.30 -7.74 0.75
C HIS A 287 18.02 -6.47 0.26
N CYS A 288 17.94 -5.40 1.05
CA CYS A 288 18.89 -4.29 1.02
C CYS A 288 19.92 -4.52 2.13
N ILE A 289 21.10 -4.96 1.75
CA ILE A 289 22.12 -5.40 2.70
C ILE A 289 22.74 -4.24 3.48
N SER A 290 23.25 -4.53 4.69
CA SER A 290 23.90 -3.55 5.55
C SER A 290 25.08 -2.83 4.88
N ALA A 291 25.81 -3.51 4.00
CA ALA A 291 26.92 -2.89 3.26
C ALA A 291 26.43 -1.78 2.30
N CYS A 292 25.24 -1.93 1.69
CA CYS A 292 24.65 -0.93 0.82
C CYS A 292 24.24 0.30 1.62
N THR A 293 23.51 0.14 2.71
CA THR A 293 23.07 1.25 3.57
C THR A 293 24.26 1.94 4.25
N GLN A 294 25.29 1.17 4.65
CA GLN A 294 26.51 1.70 5.27
C GLN A 294 27.25 2.66 4.36
N GLN A 295 27.31 2.37 3.06
CA GLN A 295 28.04 3.20 2.10
C GLN A 295 27.19 4.34 1.52
N ALA A 296 25.90 4.10 1.33
CA ALA A 296 25.03 5.03 0.61
C ALA A 296 24.35 6.06 1.51
N LEU A 297 24.08 5.74 2.78
CA LEU A 297 23.33 6.63 3.66
C LEU A 297 24.25 7.62 4.41
N PRO A 298 23.75 8.84 4.67
CA PRO A 298 24.49 9.81 5.47
C PRO A 298 24.61 9.34 6.93
N PRO A 299 25.60 9.84 7.71
CA PRO A 299 25.80 9.41 9.11
C PRO A 299 24.58 9.57 10.03
N ARG A 300 23.70 10.53 9.72
CA ARG A 300 22.44 10.72 10.46
C ARG A 300 21.29 9.86 9.95
N GLY A 301 21.55 9.01 8.96
CA GLY A 301 20.52 8.18 8.31
C GLY A 301 19.53 8.99 7.49
N ILE A 302 18.48 8.30 7.09
CA ILE A 302 17.31 8.85 6.38
C ILE A 302 16.06 8.62 7.20
N ASP A 303 15.05 9.47 6.98
CA ASP A 303 13.72 9.36 7.59
C ASP A 303 12.71 8.89 6.52
N ILE A 304 12.21 7.67 6.63
CA ILE A 304 11.14 7.17 5.77
C ILE A 304 9.80 7.68 6.31
N PHE A 305 9.05 8.42 5.49
CA PHE A 305 7.78 9.03 5.87
C PHE A 305 6.56 8.50 5.10
N GLY A 306 6.80 7.73 4.04
CA GLY A 306 5.73 7.14 3.24
C GLY A 306 6.21 5.87 2.55
N VAL A 307 5.29 4.95 2.26
CA VAL A 307 5.59 3.69 1.60
C VAL A 307 4.49 3.31 0.61
N ALA A 308 4.88 2.74 -0.53
CA ALA A 308 3.97 2.01 -1.40
C ALA A 308 4.41 0.55 -1.46
N LEU A 309 3.46 -0.35 -1.22
CA LEU A 309 3.68 -1.80 -1.26
C LEU A 309 3.28 -2.31 -2.65
N HIS A 310 4.10 -3.20 -3.22
CA HIS A 310 3.87 -3.67 -4.58
C HIS A 310 4.15 -5.15 -4.74
N THR A 311 3.12 -5.88 -5.13
CA THR A 311 3.16 -7.20 -5.75
C THR A 311 2.14 -7.22 -6.89
N HIS A 312 2.08 -8.33 -7.64
CA HIS A 312 1.01 -8.52 -8.61
C HIS A 312 -0.16 -9.34 -8.04
N LEU A 313 -0.86 -10.11 -8.89
CA LEU A 313 -2.20 -10.67 -8.62
C LEU A 313 -2.29 -11.64 -7.43
N ILE A 314 -1.25 -12.40 -7.13
CA ILE A 314 -1.31 -13.44 -6.11
C ILE A 314 -0.66 -13.07 -4.77
N GLY A 315 -0.14 -11.83 -4.65
CA GLY A 315 0.32 -11.28 -3.39
C GLY A 315 -0.81 -11.14 -2.36
N ARG A 316 -0.51 -11.39 -1.08
CA ARG A 316 -1.48 -11.34 0.02
C ARG A 316 -0.98 -10.61 1.25
N LYS A 317 0.35 -10.60 1.47
CA LYS A 317 0.97 -9.87 2.57
C LYS A 317 2.26 -9.25 2.08
N VAL A 318 2.54 -8.03 2.51
CA VAL A 318 3.81 -7.35 2.23
C VAL A 318 4.29 -6.67 3.51
N ARG A 319 5.59 -6.80 3.81
CA ARG A 319 6.20 -6.21 4.99
C ARG A 319 7.59 -5.68 4.65
N LEU A 320 7.94 -4.51 5.19
CA LEU A 320 9.31 -3.99 5.17
C LEU A 320 9.90 -4.10 6.58
N ARG A 321 10.80 -5.07 6.76
CA ARG A 321 11.50 -5.36 8.01
C ARG A 321 12.80 -4.59 8.07
N GLN A 322 13.23 -4.22 9.28
CA GLN A 322 14.49 -3.52 9.54
C GLN A 322 15.27 -4.27 10.62
N ILE A 323 16.51 -4.61 10.31
CA ILE A 323 17.41 -5.28 11.24
C ILE A 323 18.58 -4.34 11.52
N ARG A 324 18.84 -4.03 12.79
CA ARG A 324 19.93 -3.22 13.27
C ARG A 324 20.77 -3.99 14.27
N ASP A 325 22.05 -4.15 14.00
CA ASP A 325 23.00 -4.87 14.87
C ASP A 325 22.47 -6.26 15.30
N GLY A 326 21.84 -6.99 14.38
CA GLY A 326 21.25 -8.32 14.63
C GLY A 326 19.93 -8.29 15.39
N VAL A 327 19.39 -7.13 15.72
CA VAL A 327 18.08 -6.98 16.39
C VAL A 327 17.04 -6.50 15.38
N GLU A 328 15.98 -7.26 15.22
CA GLU A 328 14.84 -6.84 14.39
C GLU A 328 14.06 -5.75 15.10
N GLN A 329 13.95 -4.60 14.43
CA GLN A 329 13.17 -3.45 14.86
C GLN A 329 11.68 -3.66 14.53
N PRO A 330 10.76 -2.89 15.10
CA PRO A 330 9.39 -2.83 14.58
C PRO A 330 9.41 -2.65 13.06
N PRO A 331 8.57 -3.36 12.29
CA PRO A 331 8.56 -3.23 10.84
C PRO A 331 8.27 -1.79 10.43
N ILE A 332 8.97 -1.28 9.43
CA ILE A 332 8.72 0.06 8.87
C ILE A 332 7.28 0.15 8.37
N THR A 333 6.81 -0.93 7.75
CA THR A 333 5.43 -1.12 7.33
C THR A 333 5.09 -2.60 7.28
N SER A 334 3.83 -2.93 7.48
CA SER A 334 3.30 -4.28 7.34
C SER A 334 1.86 -4.19 6.84
N ASP A 335 1.52 -5.01 5.86
CA ASP A 335 0.15 -5.23 5.41
C ASP A 335 -0.11 -6.73 5.30
N ASN A 336 -0.89 -7.26 6.21
CA ASN A 336 -1.25 -8.68 6.25
C ASN A 336 -2.49 -9.01 5.40
N ASN A 337 -3.13 -7.99 4.83
CA ASN A 337 -4.32 -8.08 3.99
C ASN A 337 -4.13 -7.35 2.66
N TYR A 338 -2.89 -7.36 2.15
CA TYR A 338 -2.55 -6.66 0.92
C TYR A 338 -3.54 -6.99 -0.22
N ASP A 339 -3.97 -5.95 -0.91
CA ASP A 339 -4.87 -6.03 -2.07
C ASP A 339 -4.19 -5.40 -3.28
N PHE A 340 -3.95 -6.20 -4.31
CA PHE A 340 -3.38 -5.73 -5.59
C PHE A 340 -4.19 -4.58 -6.21
N SER A 341 -5.50 -4.58 -6.01
CA SER A 341 -6.38 -3.54 -6.54
C SER A 341 -6.32 -2.22 -5.76
N TYR A 342 -5.62 -2.19 -4.61
CA TYR A 342 -5.52 -1.02 -3.76
C TYR A 342 -4.05 -0.69 -3.45
N GLN A 343 -3.38 -0.08 -4.43
CA GLN A 343 -1.97 0.30 -4.35
C GLN A 343 -1.81 1.81 -4.36
N GLU A 344 -1.30 2.36 -3.26
CA GLU A 344 -1.05 3.78 -3.11
C GLU A 344 0.12 4.04 -2.17
N TYR A 345 0.65 5.28 -2.17
CA TYR A 345 1.55 5.70 -1.12
C TYR A 345 0.78 5.95 0.18
N ARG A 346 1.22 5.28 1.24
CA ARG A 346 0.72 5.41 2.61
C ARG A 346 1.65 6.30 3.41
N ARG A 347 1.13 7.33 4.04
CA ARG A 347 1.91 8.14 4.96
C ARG A 347 2.08 7.41 6.28
N LEU A 348 3.32 7.29 6.76
CA LEU A 348 3.58 6.73 8.09
C LEU A 348 3.16 7.74 9.17
N GLN A 349 2.61 7.26 10.29
CA GLN A 349 2.21 8.12 11.40
C GLN A 349 3.38 8.95 11.94
N ASN A 350 4.55 8.31 12.03
CA ASN A 350 5.82 8.95 12.37
C ASN A 350 6.88 8.48 11.38
N PRO A 351 7.76 9.36 10.92
CA PRO A 351 8.89 8.94 10.09
C PRO A 351 9.75 7.89 10.82
N VAL A 352 10.17 6.86 10.09
CA VAL A 352 11.02 5.80 10.63
C VAL A 352 12.46 6.01 10.18
N LYS A 353 13.38 6.03 11.16
CA LYS A 353 14.80 6.24 10.94
C LYS A 353 15.51 4.98 10.48
N VAL A 354 16.19 5.10 9.32
CA VAL A 354 17.12 4.08 8.81
C VAL A 354 18.53 4.64 8.85
N TYR A 355 19.43 3.97 9.56
CA TYR A 355 20.84 4.37 9.71
C TYR A 355 21.76 3.59 8.76
N PRO A 356 22.97 4.11 8.49
CA PRO A 356 24.03 3.32 7.87
C PRO A 356 24.24 2.01 8.64
N GLY A 357 24.32 0.88 7.92
CA GLY A 357 24.47 -0.45 8.51
C GLY A 357 23.16 -1.19 8.82
N ASP A 358 22.01 -0.53 8.77
CA ASP A 358 20.73 -1.22 8.85
C ASP A 358 20.51 -2.15 7.64
N HIS A 359 19.99 -3.34 7.88
CA HIS A 359 19.59 -4.29 6.83
C HIS A 359 18.07 -4.23 6.67
N LEU A 360 17.58 -4.01 5.43
CA LEU A 360 16.15 -3.98 5.15
C LEU A 360 15.75 -5.24 4.39
N ILE A 361 14.57 -5.78 4.72
CA ILE A 361 14.01 -6.95 4.04
C ILE A 361 12.57 -6.65 3.61
N ALA A 362 12.34 -6.59 2.31
CA ALA A 362 10.99 -6.65 1.77
C ALA A 362 10.55 -8.10 1.72
N GLN A 363 9.54 -8.45 2.50
CA GLN A 363 8.97 -9.79 2.58
C GLN A 363 7.57 -9.77 1.98
N CYS A 364 7.34 -10.64 0.99
CA CYS A 364 6.05 -10.83 0.34
C CYS A 364 5.55 -12.24 0.54
N VAL A 365 4.24 -12.37 0.71
CA VAL A 365 3.56 -13.66 0.84
C VAL A 365 2.52 -13.80 -0.25
N TYR A 366 2.59 -14.89 -0.98
CA TYR A 366 1.74 -15.20 -2.13
C TYR A 366 0.82 -16.37 -1.84
N ASN A 367 -0.36 -16.35 -2.47
CA ASN A 367 -1.28 -17.49 -2.49
C ASN A 367 -1.42 -18.00 -3.93
N SER A 368 -0.77 -19.11 -4.24
CA SER A 368 -0.78 -19.74 -5.56
C SER A 368 -1.74 -20.92 -5.69
N LYS A 369 -2.69 -21.14 -4.76
CA LYS A 369 -3.65 -22.26 -4.80
C LYS A 369 -4.42 -22.36 -6.12
N GLY A 370 -4.74 -21.22 -6.75
CA GLY A 370 -5.44 -21.17 -8.03
C GLY A 370 -4.53 -21.29 -9.26
N ARG A 371 -3.22 -21.46 -9.08
CA ARG A 371 -2.27 -21.59 -10.18
C ARG A 371 -1.97 -23.08 -10.44
N THR A 372 -2.00 -23.48 -11.70
CA THR A 372 -1.65 -24.83 -12.15
C THR A 372 -0.20 -24.93 -12.63
N THR A 373 0.43 -23.79 -12.89
CA THR A 373 1.82 -23.68 -13.34
C THR A 373 2.59 -22.75 -12.42
N ILE A 374 3.93 -22.83 -12.48
CA ILE A 374 4.81 -21.90 -11.77
C ILE A 374 4.53 -20.46 -12.18
N THR A 375 4.72 -19.52 -11.25
CA THR A 375 4.73 -18.08 -11.54
C THR A 375 6.15 -17.56 -11.32
N LEU A 376 6.72 -16.93 -12.31
CA LEU A 376 8.07 -16.36 -12.25
C LEU A 376 8.01 -14.87 -11.89
N GLY A 377 9.12 -14.36 -11.39
CA GLY A 377 9.31 -12.92 -11.25
C GLY A 377 9.47 -12.23 -12.60
N GLY A 378 8.85 -11.07 -12.75
CA GLY A 378 8.89 -10.27 -13.98
C GLY A 378 8.03 -9.02 -13.90
N LEU A 379 7.94 -8.31 -15.04
CA LEU A 379 7.31 -6.99 -15.12
C LEU A 379 5.81 -7.02 -15.42
N THR A 380 5.32 -8.13 -15.99
CA THR A 380 3.91 -8.24 -16.38
C THR A 380 3.04 -8.72 -15.21
N THR A 381 1.75 -8.38 -15.20
CA THR A 381 0.82 -8.80 -14.14
C THR A 381 0.59 -10.31 -14.06
N ARG A 382 0.97 -11.07 -15.09
CA ARG A 382 0.93 -12.55 -15.06
C ARG A 382 2.12 -13.15 -14.29
N GLU A 383 3.20 -12.40 -14.23
CA GLU A 383 4.39 -12.64 -13.41
C GLU A 383 4.20 -12.03 -12.02
N GLU A 384 5.21 -12.03 -11.16
CA GLU A 384 5.13 -11.46 -9.82
C GLU A 384 6.30 -10.54 -9.50
N MET A 385 6.02 -9.58 -8.61
CA MET A 385 7.00 -8.71 -7.98
C MET A 385 6.92 -8.78 -6.46
N CYS A 386 8.00 -8.38 -5.80
CA CYS A 386 8.06 -8.16 -4.36
C CYS A 386 8.85 -6.88 -4.09
N LEU A 387 8.17 -5.75 -4.02
CA LEU A 387 8.81 -4.44 -3.90
C LEU A 387 8.12 -3.57 -2.85
N VAL A 388 8.91 -2.73 -2.20
CA VAL A 388 8.46 -1.63 -1.35
C VAL A 388 9.15 -0.36 -1.83
N PHE A 389 8.37 0.64 -2.21
CA PHE A 389 8.85 1.97 -2.55
C PHE A 389 8.73 2.86 -1.32
N ALA A 390 9.86 3.26 -0.76
CA ALA A 390 9.94 4.08 0.43
C ALA A 390 10.22 5.55 0.06
N LEU A 391 9.32 6.45 0.40
CA LEU A 391 9.52 7.89 0.36
C LEU A 391 10.30 8.33 1.60
N TYR A 392 11.40 9.02 1.41
CA TYR A 392 12.30 9.39 2.50
C TYR A 392 12.95 10.77 2.30
N TYR A 393 13.54 11.28 3.35
CA TYR A 393 14.44 12.44 3.31
C TYR A 393 15.60 12.29 4.32
N PRO A 394 16.75 12.98 4.12
CA PRO A 394 17.15 13.72 2.92
C PRO A 394 17.44 12.79 1.74
N ARG A 395 17.23 13.27 0.51
CA ARG A 395 17.49 12.49 -0.72
C ARG A 395 18.96 12.12 -0.82
N VAL A 396 19.21 10.85 -1.14
CA VAL A 396 20.54 10.30 -1.46
C VAL A 396 20.57 9.77 -2.89
N ASP A 397 21.74 9.43 -3.38
CA ASP A 397 21.88 8.96 -4.77
C ASP A 397 21.41 7.51 -4.97
N MET A 398 21.28 6.72 -3.92
CA MET A 398 20.75 5.36 -4.02
C MET A 398 19.24 5.40 -4.28
N SER A 399 18.81 4.84 -5.40
CA SER A 399 17.41 4.77 -5.80
C SER A 399 16.82 3.37 -5.70
N LEU A 400 17.67 2.32 -5.76
CA LEU A 400 17.27 0.93 -5.76
C LEU A 400 18.25 0.12 -4.91
N CYS A 401 17.69 -0.67 -4.01
CA CYS A 401 18.42 -1.59 -3.14
C CYS A 401 17.68 -2.93 -3.13
N HIS A 402 17.96 -3.74 -4.13
CA HIS A 402 17.31 -5.03 -4.37
C HIS A 402 18.26 -6.19 -4.12
N SER A 403 17.74 -7.39 -4.22
CA SER A 403 18.50 -8.62 -4.33
C SER A 403 17.79 -9.60 -5.25
N LEU A 404 18.51 -10.64 -5.65
CA LEU A 404 17.92 -11.80 -6.30
C LEU A 404 18.62 -13.07 -5.80
N PRO A 405 17.92 -14.21 -5.67
CA PRO A 405 18.55 -15.47 -5.30
C PRO A 405 19.74 -15.75 -6.23
N SER A 406 20.86 -16.21 -5.68
CA SER A 406 22.03 -16.54 -6.50
C SER A 406 21.69 -17.70 -7.44
N LEU A 407 22.36 -17.76 -8.59
CA LEU A 407 22.12 -18.87 -9.53
C LEU A 407 22.41 -20.23 -8.90
N PRO A 408 23.51 -20.44 -8.15
CA PRO A 408 23.73 -21.68 -7.41
C PRO A 408 22.59 -22.02 -6.45
N THR A 409 22.07 -21.05 -5.69
CA THR A 409 20.94 -21.29 -4.77
C THR A 409 19.71 -21.81 -5.52
N VAL A 410 19.34 -21.17 -6.65
CA VAL A 410 18.18 -21.61 -7.44
C VAL A 410 18.41 -23.01 -8.04
N LEU A 411 19.57 -23.25 -8.63
CA LEU A 411 19.87 -24.56 -9.22
C LEU A 411 19.85 -25.66 -8.18
N HIS A 412 20.55 -25.49 -7.05
CA HIS A 412 20.55 -26.45 -5.94
C HIS A 412 19.14 -26.73 -5.41
N SER A 413 18.29 -25.70 -5.26
CA SER A 413 16.91 -25.88 -4.79
C SER A 413 16.07 -26.73 -5.74
N LEU A 414 16.44 -26.78 -7.03
CA LEU A 414 15.81 -27.60 -8.07
C LEU A 414 16.52 -28.97 -8.25
N GLY A 415 17.53 -29.27 -7.45
CA GLY A 415 18.33 -30.48 -7.56
C GLY A 415 19.31 -30.48 -8.73
N ILE A 416 19.65 -29.31 -9.28
CA ILE A 416 20.57 -29.15 -10.39
C ILE A 416 21.97 -28.81 -9.84
N GLN A 417 23.00 -29.49 -10.32
CA GLN A 417 24.40 -29.25 -9.92
C GLN A 417 25.14 -28.40 -10.95
N GLU A 418 25.01 -28.74 -12.24
CA GLU A 418 25.70 -28.04 -13.33
C GLU A 418 24.81 -27.88 -14.57
N LEU A 419 25.04 -26.81 -15.30
CA LEU A 419 24.43 -26.53 -16.60
C LEU A 419 25.49 -26.65 -17.71
N TRP A 420 25.06 -27.00 -18.93
CA TRP A 420 25.92 -26.93 -20.12
C TRP A 420 26.20 -25.47 -20.49
N PRO A 421 27.49 -25.05 -20.53
CA PRO A 421 27.80 -23.68 -20.90
C PRO A 421 27.37 -23.38 -22.33
N GLY A 422 26.71 -22.20 -22.52
CA GLY A 422 26.32 -21.69 -23.83
C GLY A 422 25.25 -22.48 -24.56
N SER A 423 24.58 -23.44 -23.90
CA SER A 423 23.46 -24.16 -24.52
C SER A 423 22.23 -23.27 -24.67
N SER A 424 21.56 -23.38 -25.82
CA SER A 424 20.28 -22.71 -26.09
C SER A 424 19.33 -23.72 -26.74
N PRO A 425 18.22 -24.11 -26.08
CA PRO A 425 17.82 -23.77 -24.70
C PRO A 425 18.85 -24.24 -23.64
N VAL A 426 18.77 -23.62 -22.44
CA VAL A 426 19.66 -23.97 -21.32
C VAL A 426 19.42 -25.41 -20.89
N ARG A 427 20.47 -26.25 -20.90
CA ARG A 427 20.39 -27.68 -20.57
C ARG A 427 21.17 -28.01 -19.32
N ILE A 428 20.65 -28.97 -18.58
CA ILE A 428 21.27 -29.53 -17.37
C ILE A 428 22.36 -30.50 -17.77
N LYS A 429 23.54 -30.35 -17.14
CA LYS A 429 24.68 -31.26 -17.32
C LYS A 429 24.72 -32.32 -16.22
N SER A 430 24.41 -31.96 -14.99
CA SER A 430 24.50 -32.78 -13.80
C SER A 430 23.39 -32.43 -12.81
N PRO A 431 22.77 -33.40 -12.09
CA PRO A 431 23.15 -34.82 -11.99
C PRO A 431 22.69 -35.65 -13.20
N PRO A 432 23.20 -36.93 -13.34
CA PRO A 432 22.89 -37.77 -14.51
C PRO A 432 21.41 -38.00 -14.77
N GLU A 433 20.59 -38.07 -13.73
CA GLU A 433 19.13 -38.27 -13.82
C GLU A 433 18.40 -37.11 -14.51
N LEU A 434 19.02 -35.94 -14.53
CA LEU A 434 18.49 -34.73 -15.14
C LEU A 434 19.25 -34.31 -16.40
N ALA A 435 20.28 -35.10 -16.79
CA ALA A 435 21.15 -34.74 -17.91
C ALA A 435 20.35 -34.55 -19.19
N ASP A 436 20.74 -33.49 -19.97
CA ASP A 436 20.13 -33.05 -21.21
C ASP A 436 18.67 -32.54 -21.12
N MET A 437 18.04 -32.60 -19.94
CA MET A 437 16.78 -31.92 -19.70
C MET A 437 16.99 -30.39 -19.78
N THR A 438 16.03 -29.64 -20.32
CA THR A 438 16.09 -28.17 -20.29
C THR A 438 15.72 -27.65 -18.91
N LEU A 439 16.22 -26.47 -18.55
CA LEU A 439 15.87 -25.80 -17.29
C LEU A 439 14.36 -25.54 -17.21
N GLU A 440 13.72 -25.15 -18.30
CA GLU A 440 12.27 -24.94 -18.38
C GLU A 440 11.50 -26.23 -18.14
N SER A 441 11.93 -27.35 -18.74
CA SER A 441 11.33 -28.66 -18.48
C SER A 441 11.44 -29.05 -17.02
N ARG A 442 12.60 -28.79 -16.39
CA ARG A 442 12.79 -29.08 -14.96
C ARG A 442 11.85 -28.27 -14.08
N LEU A 443 11.66 -26.97 -14.36
CA LEU A 443 10.75 -26.10 -13.64
C LEU A 443 9.29 -26.58 -13.73
N VAL A 444 8.87 -27.04 -14.91
CA VAL A 444 7.50 -27.53 -15.14
C VAL A 444 7.26 -28.91 -14.51
N THR A 445 8.28 -29.80 -14.53
CA THR A 445 8.14 -31.19 -14.06
C THR A 445 8.62 -31.41 -12.62
N TYR A 446 9.05 -30.35 -11.95
CA TYR A 446 9.49 -30.44 -10.55
C TYR A 446 8.33 -30.83 -9.65
N ASP A 447 8.57 -31.74 -8.72
CA ASP A 447 7.57 -32.16 -7.72
C ASP A 447 7.44 -31.11 -6.64
N TRP A 448 6.63 -30.09 -6.93
CA TRP A 448 6.38 -28.95 -6.06
C TRP A 448 5.61 -29.34 -4.79
N GLU A 449 4.79 -30.37 -4.84
CA GLU A 449 3.97 -30.80 -3.70
C GLU A 449 4.86 -31.34 -2.58
N ASN A 450 5.80 -32.23 -2.91
CA ASN A 450 6.67 -32.88 -1.91
C ASN A 450 7.89 -32.04 -1.55
N ASN A 451 8.41 -31.21 -2.46
CA ASN A 451 9.67 -30.48 -2.27
C ASN A 451 9.50 -28.99 -1.96
N PHE A 452 8.28 -28.47 -1.86
CA PHE A 452 8.03 -27.05 -1.65
C PHE A 452 8.76 -26.47 -0.44
N ARG A 453 8.69 -27.13 0.73
CA ARG A 453 9.32 -26.64 1.97
C ARG A 453 10.83 -26.52 1.83
N SER A 454 11.47 -27.55 1.28
CA SER A 454 12.90 -27.54 1.03
C SER A 454 13.33 -26.47 0.05
N PHE A 455 12.56 -26.31 -1.03
CA PHE A 455 12.76 -25.24 -2.01
C PHE A 455 12.66 -23.85 -1.37
N GLN A 456 11.59 -23.59 -0.63
CA GLN A 456 11.37 -22.28 0.02
C GLN A 456 12.46 -21.97 1.06
N ASP A 457 12.88 -22.93 1.86
CA ASP A 457 13.96 -22.75 2.82
C ASP A 457 15.29 -22.47 2.12
N ALA A 458 15.60 -23.21 1.05
CA ALA A 458 16.83 -23.02 0.28
C ALA A 458 16.86 -21.63 -0.38
N THR A 459 15.79 -21.19 -1.02
CA THR A 459 15.73 -19.89 -1.70
C THR A 459 15.73 -18.70 -0.74
N ARG A 460 15.17 -18.84 0.47
CA ARG A 460 15.17 -17.79 1.48
C ARG A 460 16.46 -17.68 2.28
N LYS A 461 17.08 -18.83 2.63
CA LYS A 461 18.27 -18.88 3.49
C LYS A 461 19.58 -19.06 2.71
N GLY A 462 19.50 -19.36 1.42
CA GLY A 462 20.64 -19.48 0.53
C GLY A 462 21.30 -18.14 0.23
N SER A 463 22.37 -18.20 -0.56
CA SER A 463 23.04 -16.99 -1.00
C SER A 463 22.19 -16.22 -2.02
N PHE A 464 22.35 -14.91 -2.01
CA PHE A 464 21.70 -14.01 -2.97
C PHE A 464 22.68 -12.95 -3.46
N LYS A 465 22.41 -12.40 -4.64
CA LYS A 465 23.17 -11.29 -5.22
C LYS A 465 22.52 -9.98 -4.81
N PRO A 466 23.22 -9.10 -4.08
CA PRO A 466 22.74 -7.74 -3.80
C PRO A 466 22.86 -6.85 -5.03
N LEU A 467 21.92 -5.93 -5.20
CA LEU A 467 21.87 -4.95 -6.27
C LEU A 467 21.63 -3.56 -5.68
N CYS A 468 22.70 -2.80 -5.46
CA CYS A 468 22.65 -1.44 -4.91
C CYS A 468 22.91 -0.44 -6.02
N TRP A 469 21.85 0.17 -6.56
CA TRP A 469 21.94 1.10 -7.66
C TRP A 469 22.04 2.54 -7.19
N MET A 470 23.08 3.19 -7.69
CA MET A 470 23.39 4.59 -7.47
C MET A 470 23.24 5.36 -8.79
N LYS A 471 23.10 6.68 -8.72
CA LYS A 471 23.14 7.49 -9.93
C LYS A 471 24.49 7.38 -10.65
N LYS A 472 25.58 7.47 -9.91
CA LYS A 472 26.97 7.32 -10.40
C LYS A 472 27.89 6.89 -9.25
N PRO A 473 28.64 5.79 -9.37
CA PRO A 473 28.54 4.78 -10.44
C PRO A 473 27.22 4.02 -10.41
N ALA A 474 26.83 3.36 -11.51
CA ALA A 474 25.53 2.67 -11.61
C ALA A 474 25.34 1.58 -10.56
N LEU A 475 26.40 0.88 -10.16
CA LEU A 475 26.40 -0.04 -9.02
C LEU A 475 27.33 0.49 -7.93
N LEU A 476 26.97 0.25 -6.68
CA LEU A 476 27.80 0.59 -5.54
C LEU A 476 29.11 -0.23 -5.62
N PRO A 477 30.29 0.43 -5.59
CA PRO A 477 31.59 -0.27 -5.66
C PRO A 477 31.72 -1.37 -4.61
N GLY A 478 32.20 -2.54 -5.05
CA GLY A 478 32.40 -3.70 -4.20
C GLY A 478 31.18 -4.60 -4.02
N THR A 479 30.04 -4.26 -4.67
CA THR A 479 28.83 -5.12 -4.63
C THR A 479 28.58 -5.85 -5.97
N GLU A 480 29.32 -5.57 -7.02
CA GLU A 480 29.07 -6.06 -8.38
C GLU A 480 29.14 -7.59 -8.49
N ASN A 481 30.08 -8.21 -7.76
CA ASN A 481 30.30 -9.66 -7.77
C ASN A 481 30.12 -10.28 -6.39
N SER A 482 29.55 -9.54 -5.43
CA SER A 482 29.37 -10.07 -4.08
C SER A 482 28.17 -11.02 -4.00
N GLU A 483 28.34 -12.10 -3.25
CA GLU A 483 27.22 -12.88 -2.73
C GLU A 483 26.99 -12.49 -1.27
N ALA A 484 25.73 -12.41 -0.89
CA ALA A 484 25.31 -12.12 0.46
C ALA A 484 24.46 -13.28 1.00
N PHE A 485 24.34 -13.34 2.32
CA PHE A 485 23.55 -14.35 3.01
C PHE A 485 22.52 -13.67 3.92
N TYR A 486 21.55 -14.47 4.34
CA TYR A 486 20.54 -14.02 5.28
C TYR A 486 21.20 -13.40 6.53
N PRO A 487 20.75 -12.24 7.01
CA PRO A 487 21.35 -11.59 8.17
C PRO A 487 21.19 -12.45 9.43
N ASN A 488 22.21 -12.45 10.30
CA ASN A 488 22.09 -13.10 11.59
C ASN A 488 21.18 -12.28 12.50
N ILE A 489 19.96 -12.77 12.72
CA ILE A 489 18.98 -12.15 13.60
C ILE A 489 19.05 -12.83 14.97
N THR A 490 19.60 -12.13 15.94
CA THR A 490 19.74 -12.61 17.33
C THR A 490 18.49 -12.41 18.16
N LYS A 491 17.66 -11.42 17.79
CA LYS A 491 16.39 -11.11 18.44
C LYS A 491 15.37 -10.68 17.40
N SER A 492 14.31 -11.47 17.25
CA SER A 492 13.17 -11.15 16.39
C SER A 492 12.22 -10.14 17.06
N TYR A 493 11.54 -9.35 16.25
CA TYR A 493 10.45 -8.50 16.72
C TYR A 493 9.21 -9.34 17.05
N GLU A 494 8.64 -9.10 18.22
CA GLU A 494 7.37 -9.68 18.64
C GLU A 494 6.33 -8.56 18.84
N GLU A 495 5.18 -8.71 18.21
CA GLU A 495 4.08 -7.75 18.37
C GLU A 495 3.48 -7.88 19.77
N ILE A 496 3.32 -6.75 20.45
CA ILE A 496 2.78 -6.72 21.82
C ILE A 496 1.27 -6.91 21.76
N ASP A 497 0.78 -8.00 22.39
CA ASP A 497 -0.66 -8.20 22.61
C ASP A 497 -1.16 -7.25 23.71
N THR A 498 -1.80 -6.16 23.28
CA THR A 498 -2.36 -5.14 24.18
C THR A 498 -3.53 -5.66 25.00
N CYS A 499 -4.21 -6.72 24.57
CA CYS A 499 -5.38 -7.28 25.25
C CYS A 499 -5.03 -8.17 26.44
N HIS A 500 -3.88 -8.83 26.41
CA HIS A 500 -3.42 -9.64 27.54
C HIS A 500 -3.20 -8.79 28.79
N ASN A 501 -2.68 -7.60 28.64
CA ASN A 501 -2.42 -6.66 29.73
C ASN A 501 -3.70 -6.01 30.30
N ARG A 502 -4.81 -5.97 29.56
CA ARG A 502 -6.10 -5.47 30.05
C ARG A 502 -6.84 -6.50 30.90
N ARG A 503 -6.74 -7.79 30.58
CA ARG A 503 -7.39 -8.89 31.32
C ARG A 503 -6.77 -9.11 32.70
N SER A 504 -5.52 -8.70 32.92
CA SER A 504 -4.84 -8.86 34.23
C SER A 504 -5.13 -7.74 35.23
N LYS A 505 -5.86 -6.68 34.88
CA LYS A 505 -6.27 -5.65 35.82
C LYS A 505 -7.63 -6.04 36.41
N PRO A 506 -7.76 -6.32 37.76
CA PRO A 506 -9.03 -6.68 38.34
C PRO A 506 -10.01 -5.51 38.21
N HIS A 507 -11.19 -5.79 37.66
CA HIS A 507 -12.30 -4.86 37.62
C HIS A 507 -12.60 -4.40 39.06
N ARG A 508 -12.29 -3.17 39.39
CA ARG A 508 -12.71 -2.51 40.63
C ARG A 508 -14.22 -2.34 40.55
N ARG A 509 -14.97 -3.34 41.06
CA ARG A 509 -16.42 -3.26 41.18
C ARG A 509 -16.76 -1.98 41.98
N LYS A 510 -17.40 -1.01 41.33
CA LYS A 510 -18.10 0.06 42.05
C LYS A 510 -19.22 -0.62 42.88
N LYS A 511 -19.14 -0.48 44.19
CA LYS A 511 -20.26 -0.87 45.10
C LYS A 511 -21.47 0.00 44.77
N PRO A 512 -22.67 -0.54 44.69
CA PRO A 512 -23.89 0.24 44.60
C PRO A 512 -24.26 0.83 45.96
N GLY A 513 -24.53 2.11 45.98
CA GLY A 513 -25.52 2.73 46.88
C GLY A 513 -25.08 3.09 48.29
N GLU A 514 -24.93 4.38 48.52
CA GLU A 514 -25.49 4.99 49.74
C GLU A 514 -26.00 6.40 49.38
N GLY A 515 -27.15 6.71 49.97
CA GLY A 515 -28.13 7.67 49.54
C GLY A 515 -27.76 9.14 49.81
N GLN A 516 -28.53 9.94 49.17
CA GLN A 516 -28.67 11.38 49.33
C GLN A 516 -29.04 11.79 50.77
N THR A 517 -28.42 12.87 51.25
CA THR A 517 -29.09 13.85 52.12
C THR A 517 -28.60 15.25 51.75
N GLU A 518 -29.58 16.10 51.50
CA GLU A 518 -29.50 17.54 51.37
C GLU A 518 -28.97 18.22 52.61
N SER A 519 -28.24 19.33 52.52
CA SER A 519 -28.64 20.64 53.06
C SER A 519 -27.57 21.72 52.96
N ALA A 520 -27.99 22.82 52.36
CA ALA A 520 -27.92 24.23 52.78
C ALA A 520 -26.57 24.95 52.95
N VAL A 521 -26.37 25.86 52.02
CA VAL A 521 -26.04 27.31 52.16
C VAL A 521 -25.18 27.77 53.34
N ARG A 522 -24.05 28.40 53.02
CA ARG A 522 -23.70 29.77 53.54
C ARG A 522 -22.52 30.41 52.80
N GLU A 523 -22.73 31.68 52.47
CA GLU A 523 -21.79 32.68 51.98
C GLU A 523 -20.68 32.99 52.98
N GLY A 524 -19.54 33.55 52.45
CA GLY A 524 -18.59 34.34 53.23
C GLY A 524 -17.21 34.42 52.64
N SER A 525 -16.94 35.31 51.74
CA SER A 525 -16.11 36.52 51.79
C SER A 525 -14.64 36.43 52.23
N ARG A 526 -13.76 36.83 51.28
CA ARG A 526 -12.48 37.63 51.43
C ARG A 526 -11.31 37.01 52.23
N THR A 527 -10.08 36.98 51.72
CA THR A 527 -9.11 38.01 51.33
C THR A 527 -7.76 37.38 50.95
N SER A 528 -7.10 38.00 50.00
CA SER A 528 -5.67 38.09 49.66
C SER A 528 -4.60 37.51 50.60
N HIS A 529 -3.60 36.84 50.10
CA HIS A 529 -2.21 37.29 50.05
C HIS A 529 -1.32 36.36 49.23
N GLU A 530 -0.37 36.98 48.56
CA GLU A 530 0.79 36.48 47.86
C GLU A 530 1.68 35.63 48.77
N ASP A 531 2.36 34.63 48.21
CA ASP A 531 3.80 34.53 48.24
C ASP A 531 4.30 33.28 47.49
N GLU A 532 5.49 33.47 46.98
CA GLU A 532 6.32 32.69 46.08
C GLU A 532 6.81 31.32 46.60
N GLU A 533 7.28 30.59 45.64
CA GLU A 533 8.43 29.70 45.55
C GLU A 533 8.30 28.20 45.70
N ASN A 534 8.75 27.61 44.60
CA ASN A 534 9.65 26.46 44.43
C ASN A 534 9.19 25.00 44.41
N TYR A 535 9.39 24.50 43.18
CA TYR A 535 10.06 23.22 42.79
C TYR A 535 9.46 21.86 43.26
N ILE A 536 9.15 21.07 42.29
CA ILE A 536 9.70 19.78 41.91
C ILE A 536 8.62 19.00 41.16
N GLY A 537 9.05 18.48 39.98
CA GLY A 537 8.30 17.78 38.96
C GLY A 537 7.65 16.48 39.44
N GLY A 538 6.58 16.21 38.77
CA GLY A 538 5.88 14.94 38.73
C GLY A 538 5.16 14.90 37.40
N GLU A 539 5.75 14.21 36.42
CA GLU A 539 5.10 13.91 35.15
C GLU A 539 3.93 12.96 35.40
N ASP A 540 2.73 13.49 35.41
CA ASP A 540 1.52 12.68 35.23
C ASP A 540 1.27 12.57 33.72
N GLU A 541 1.67 11.43 33.14
CA GLU A 541 1.22 10.99 31.82
C GLU A 541 -0.31 10.86 31.80
N GLU A 542 -0.94 11.90 31.30
CA GLU A 542 -2.35 11.84 30.90
C GLU A 542 -2.48 10.95 29.67
N LYS A 543 -2.77 9.66 29.88
CA LYS A 543 -3.10 8.71 28.82
C LYS A 543 -4.39 9.16 28.14
N THR A 544 -4.23 9.92 27.06
CA THR A 544 -5.31 10.19 26.12
C THR A 544 -5.82 8.87 25.56
N LYS A 545 -7.07 8.57 25.81
CA LYS A 545 -7.80 7.47 25.14
C LYS A 545 -7.97 7.87 23.67
N ASP A 546 -7.21 7.23 22.79
CA ASP A 546 -7.37 7.41 21.36
C ASP A 546 -8.73 6.86 20.88
N TYR A 547 -9.65 7.77 20.65
CA TYR A 547 -10.88 7.51 19.93
C TYR A 547 -10.80 8.24 18.60
N SER A 548 -10.80 7.52 17.49
CA SER A 548 -11.01 8.15 16.18
C SER A 548 -12.49 8.03 15.78
N SER A 549 -13.04 9.12 15.30
CA SER A 549 -14.33 9.13 14.64
C SER A 549 -14.12 8.80 13.16
N ILE A 550 -14.73 7.71 12.69
CA ILE A 550 -14.71 7.31 11.29
C ILE A 550 -15.93 7.95 10.63
N SER A 551 -15.73 8.92 9.75
CA SER A 551 -16.79 9.45 8.91
C SER A 551 -16.62 8.88 7.49
N LEU A 552 -17.58 8.07 7.07
CA LEU A 552 -17.71 7.64 5.69
C LEU A 552 -18.47 8.75 4.94
N GLN A 553 -17.73 9.73 4.42
CA GLN A 553 -18.29 10.70 3.48
C GLN A 553 -17.89 10.28 2.07
N GLU A 554 -18.84 9.77 1.30
CA GLU A 554 -18.67 9.70 -0.15
C GLU A 554 -18.74 11.12 -0.72
N SER A 555 -17.61 11.67 -1.14
CA SER A 555 -17.61 12.86 -1.96
C SER A 555 -17.88 12.45 -3.42
N SER A 556 -19.11 12.11 -3.73
CA SER A 556 -19.56 12.09 -5.12
C SER A 556 -19.92 13.52 -5.53
N ARG A 557 -18.93 14.33 -5.95
CA ARG A 557 -19.21 15.46 -6.83
C ARG A 557 -19.53 14.92 -8.22
N LEU A 558 -20.70 14.36 -8.38
CA LEU A 558 -21.34 14.22 -9.68
C LEU A 558 -22.00 15.56 -10.02
N ASN A 559 -21.36 16.32 -10.88
CA ASN A 559 -22.02 17.42 -11.58
C ASN A 559 -23.11 16.81 -12.47
N SER A 560 -24.35 16.86 -11.99
CA SER A 560 -25.53 16.52 -12.79
C SER A 560 -25.85 17.68 -13.73
N SER A 561 -25.53 17.54 -15.00
CA SER A 561 -26.19 18.25 -16.07
C SER A 561 -26.70 17.24 -17.10
N THR A 562 -27.80 16.58 -16.80
CA THR A 562 -28.63 15.95 -17.82
C THR A 562 -30.09 16.19 -17.44
N ARG A 563 -30.72 17.05 -18.22
CA ARG A 563 -32.18 17.25 -18.22
C ARG A 563 -32.83 15.94 -18.64
N CYS A 564 -33.52 15.29 -17.73
CA CYS A 564 -34.53 14.29 -18.10
C CYS A 564 -35.91 14.93 -18.00
N ARG A 565 -36.63 14.97 -19.13
CA ARG A 565 -38.04 15.31 -19.20
C ARG A 565 -38.88 14.06 -18.92
N SER A 566 -39.93 14.33 -18.16
CA SER A 566 -41.19 13.57 -18.00
C SER A 566 -41.24 12.39 -17.01
N THR A 567 -41.93 12.70 -15.91
CA THR A 567 -42.99 11.92 -15.24
C THR A 567 -42.74 10.44 -14.89
N LEU A 568 -42.33 10.20 -13.64
CA LEU A 568 -43.06 9.40 -12.65
C LEU A 568 -42.30 9.49 -11.32
N ASP A 569 -42.98 10.04 -10.32
CA ASP A 569 -42.51 10.04 -8.93
C ASP A 569 -42.43 8.60 -8.42
N ILE A 570 -41.19 8.12 -8.21
CA ILE A 570 -40.92 6.99 -7.35
C ILE A 570 -39.96 7.52 -6.28
N LEU A 571 -40.53 7.75 -5.10
CA LEU A 571 -39.79 8.02 -3.87
C LEU A 571 -39.03 6.74 -3.50
N LEU A 572 -37.75 6.66 -3.85
CA LEU A 572 -36.85 5.60 -3.42
C LEU A 572 -36.14 6.06 -2.13
N CYS A 573 -36.69 5.67 -0.99
CA CYS A 573 -35.92 5.70 0.27
C CYS A 573 -34.92 4.56 0.27
N VAL A 574 -33.64 4.87 0.14
CA VAL A 574 -32.57 3.89 0.22
C VAL A 574 -32.02 3.90 1.64
N VAL A 575 -32.28 2.83 2.41
CA VAL A 575 -31.69 2.62 3.73
C VAL A 575 -30.38 1.85 3.56
N ALA A 576 -29.24 2.49 3.79
CA ALA A 576 -27.93 1.84 3.74
C ALA A 576 -27.55 1.32 5.14
N TYR A 577 -27.37 0.01 5.26
CA TYR A 577 -26.81 -0.63 6.44
C TYR A 577 -25.33 -0.92 6.21
N CYS A 578 -24.46 -0.25 6.97
CA CYS A 578 -23.05 -0.65 7.03
C CYS A 578 -22.91 -1.78 8.04
N ILE A 579 -22.77 -3.01 7.55
CA ILE A 579 -22.41 -4.17 8.36
C ILE A 579 -20.93 -4.43 8.15
N LEU A 580 -20.11 -4.22 9.17
CA LEU A 580 -18.72 -4.66 9.19
C LEU A 580 -18.72 -6.19 9.41
N LEU A 581 -18.67 -6.94 8.32
CA LEU A 581 -18.53 -8.39 8.35
C LEU A 581 -17.05 -8.74 8.24
N ALA A 582 -16.45 -9.18 9.34
CA ALA A 582 -15.12 -9.76 9.33
C ALA A 582 -15.21 -11.24 8.95
N PHE A 583 -14.79 -11.60 7.74
CA PHE A 583 -14.60 -12.99 7.37
C PHE A 583 -13.22 -13.47 7.83
N ARG A 584 -13.18 -14.50 8.69
CA ARG A 584 -11.99 -15.33 8.89
C ARG A 584 -11.86 -16.27 7.69
N ARG A 585 -10.69 -16.25 7.07
CA ARG A 585 -10.14 -17.42 6.37
C ARG A 585 -9.06 -18.05 7.21
#